data_b8a9d4ce05e7b4c778cfef316343ac59
#
_entry.id   b8a9d4ce05e7b4c778cfef316343ac59
#
_cell.length_a   1.000
_cell.length_b   1.000
_cell.length_c   1.000
_cell.angle_alpha   90.00
_cell.angle_beta   90.00
_cell.angle_gamma   90.00
#
_symmetry.space_group_name_H-M   'P 1'
#
loop_
_entity.id
_entity.type
_entity.pdbx_description
1 polymer ?
#
loop_
_entity_poly.entity_id
_entity_poly.type
_entity_poly.pdbx_seq_one_letter_code
_entity_poly.pdbx_strand_id
1 'polypeptide(L)'
;MSWLYDEAPPRGRFVALYDDGSGAALFVWGDDGHLFDADGDDHGVMDREELDDWLYETGHWCWTALPEGYAVGFGVTTTSARDTRWRFAEMPARGVRFVALRKDGRGAEVFFRTPLGAVVDGDGEERLPAWATDAALVSWFEDAGFAFWLPLPDGMQLFYEGQS
;
A
#
# COMPACT_ATOMS: atom_id res chain seq x y z
N MET A 1 14.20 -2.67 -8.00
CA MET A 1 13.00 -3.08 -7.33
C MET A 1 12.87 -2.45 -5.95
N SER A 2 11.70 -1.98 -5.64
CA SER A 2 11.52 -1.11 -4.47
C SER A 2 11.03 -1.82 -3.20
N TRP A 3 10.65 -3.09 -3.30
CA TRP A 3 10.15 -3.84 -2.14
C TRP A 3 11.30 -4.52 -1.38
N LEU A 4 11.31 -4.34 -0.05
CA LEU A 4 12.30 -4.93 0.86
C LEU A 4 11.66 -6.09 1.62
N TYR A 5 12.41 -7.18 1.83
CA TYR A 5 11.90 -8.41 2.44
C TYR A 5 12.61 -8.79 3.73
N ASP A 6 13.93 -8.83 3.71
CA ASP A 6 14.73 -9.38 4.81
C ASP A 6 15.57 -8.32 5.51
N GLU A 7 15.22 -7.07 5.33
CA GLU A 7 15.91 -5.96 5.97
C GLU A 7 14.89 -4.92 6.45
N ALA A 8 15.23 -4.17 7.48
CA ALA A 8 14.35 -3.15 8.03
C ALA A 8 14.12 -2.03 7.01
N PRO A 9 12.92 -1.40 7.03
CA PRO A 9 12.68 -0.23 6.20
C PRO A 9 13.61 0.93 6.60
N PRO A 10 13.86 1.86 5.70
CA PRO A 10 14.58 3.09 6.07
C PRO A 10 13.74 3.89 7.07
N ARG A 11 14.42 4.71 7.86
CA ARG A 11 13.75 5.66 8.75
C ARG A 11 12.80 6.54 7.96
N GLY A 12 11.63 6.81 8.52
CA GLY A 12 10.62 7.62 7.90
C GLY A 12 9.33 6.87 7.68
N ARG A 13 8.61 7.19 6.62
CA ARG A 13 7.29 6.65 6.33
C ARG A 13 7.41 5.47 5.39
N PHE A 14 6.70 4.38 5.70
CA PHE A 14 6.69 3.20 4.85
C PHE A 14 5.33 2.50 4.87
N VAL A 15 5.06 1.70 3.86
CA VAL A 15 3.92 0.80 3.79
C VAL A 15 4.41 -0.64 3.89
N ALA A 16 3.73 -1.45 4.69
CA ALA A 16 4.03 -2.88 4.84
C ALA A 16 2.84 -3.70 4.37
N LEU A 17 3.10 -4.74 3.59
CA LEU A 17 2.07 -5.63 3.07
C LEU A 17 1.89 -6.82 3.99
N TYR A 18 0.64 -7.20 4.27
CA TYR A 18 0.35 -8.42 5.02
C TYR A 18 0.75 -9.66 4.21
N ASP A 19 1.26 -10.66 4.90
CA ASP A 19 1.75 -11.89 4.28
C ASP A 19 0.64 -12.74 3.66
N ASP A 20 -0.60 -12.55 4.11
CA ASP A 20 -1.77 -13.25 3.57
C ASP A 20 -2.39 -12.54 2.34
N GLY A 21 -1.88 -11.39 1.94
CA GLY A 21 -2.42 -10.63 0.81
C GLY A 21 -3.74 -9.93 1.07
N SER A 22 -4.14 -9.77 2.35
CA SER A 22 -5.42 -9.13 2.70
C SER A 22 -5.38 -7.62 2.69
N GLY A 23 -4.20 -7.03 2.79
CA GLY A 23 -4.11 -5.57 2.85
C GLY A 23 -2.71 -5.09 3.13
N ALA A 24 -2.65 -3.84 3.59
CA ALA A 24 -1.41 -3.15 3.88
C ALA A 24 -1.60 -2.22 5.06
N ALA A 25 -0.51 -1.90 5.74
CA ALA A 25 -0.52 -0.95 6.86
C ALA A 25 0.53 0.13 6.63
N LEU A 26 0.23 1.34 7.10
CA LEU A 26 1.12 2.48 6.99
C LEU A 26 1.78 2.74 8.34
N PHE A 27 3.07 3.05 8.31
CA PHE A 27 3.85 3.29 9.52
C PHE A 27 4.77 4.50 9.34
N VAL A 28 5.13 5.10 10.48
CA VAL A 28 6.16 6.12 10.57
C VAL A 28 7.19 5.65 11.60
N TRP A 29 8.43 5.48 11.17
CA TRP A 29 9.54 5.13 12.05
C TRP A 29 10.40 6.36 12.23
N GLY A 30 10.28 7.00 13.41
CA GLY A 30 10.92 8.27 13.70
C GLY A 30 12.43 8.17 13.94
N ASP A 31 13.10 9.30 13.90
CA ASP A 31 14.54 9.39 14.15
C ASP A 31 14.92 8.95 15.56
N ASP A 32 14.00 9.06 16.51
CA ASP A 32 14.16 8.62 17.90
C ASP A 32 13.89 7.13 18.09
N GLY A 33 13.50 6.42 17.03
CA GLY A 33 13.23 4.98 17.07
C GLY A 33 11.79 4.60 17.37
N HIS A 34 10.91 5.54 17.68
CA HIS A 34 9.50 5.24 17.90
C HIS A 34 8.82 4.85 16.60
N LEU A 35 8.00 3.81 16.66
CA LEU A 35 7.18 3.35 15.54
C LEU A 35 5.73 3.73 15.80
N PHE A 36 5.13 4.47 14.88
CA PHE A 36 3.72 4.86 14.91
C PHE A 36 2.99 4.25 13.72
N ASP A 37 1.73 3.86 13.92
CA ASP A 37 0.87 3.46 12.83
C ASP A 37 0.04 4.65 12.29
N ALA A 38 -0.84 4.39 11.33
CA ALA A 38 -1.64 5.44 10.70
C ALA A 38 -2.68 6.04 11.65
N ASP A 39 -3.02 5.34 12.72
CA ASP A 39 -3.95 5.85 13.75
C ASP A 39 -3.23 6.68 14.81
N GLY A 40 -1.91 6.77 14.75
CA GLY A 40 -1.10 7.51 15.70
C GLY A 40 -0.69 6.72 16.93
N ASP A 41 -0.97 5.42 16.95
CA ASP A 41 -0.60 4.56 18.08
C ASP A 41 0.90 4.30 18.09
N ASP A 42 1.52 4.49 19.25
CA ASP A 42 2.96 4.28 19.46
C ASP A 42 3.22 2.82 19.83
N HIS A 43 3.98 2.12 18.99
CA HIS A 43 4.35 0.72 19.21
C HIS A 43 5.69 0.58 19.96
N GLY A 44 6.25 1.70 20.41
CA GLY A 44 7.49 1.70 21.19
C GLY A 44 8.73 2.02 20.36
N VAL A 45 9.85 2.04 21.06
CA VAL A 45 11.15 2.32 20.45
C VAL A 45 11.74 1.02 19.94
N MET A 46 12.15 1.02 18.67
CA MET A 46 12.73 -0.15 18.02
C MET A 46 14.01 0.23 17.29
N ASP A 47 15.03 -0.60 17.40
CA ASP A 47 16.17 -0.51 16.51
C ASP A 47 15.84 -1.26 15.21
N ARG A 48 16.79 -1.28 14.29
CA ARG A 48 16.58 -1.87 12.96
C ARG A 48 16.22 -3.36 13.03
N GLU A 49 16.91 -4.12 13.88
CA GLU A 49 16.68 -5.54 14.05
C GLU A 49 15.33 -5.81 14.72
N GLU A 50 15.02 -5.05 15.76
CA GLU A 50 13.74 -5.17 16.48
C GLU A 50 12.55 -4.85 15.55
N LEU A 51 12.68 -3.84 14.69
CA LEU A 51 11.62 -3.48 13.75
C LEU A 51 11.39 -4.58 12.71
N ASP A 52 12.47 -5.14 12.17
CA ASP A 52 12.37 -6.24 11.22
C ASP A 52 11.64 -7.44 11.83
N ASP A 53 12.05 -7.82 13.05
CA ASP A 53 11.41 -8.92 13.78
C ASP A 53 9.95 -8.62 14.10
N TRP A 54 9.64 -7.40 14.53
CA TRP A 54 8.27 -6.99 14.85
C TRP A 54 7.36 -7.04 13.64
N LEU A 55 7.82 -6.55 12.49
CA LEU A 55 7.05 -6.59 11.25
C LEU A 55 6.74 -8.04 10.84
N TYR A 56 7.73 -8.91 10.93
CA TYR A 56 7.56 -10.34 10.63
C TYR A 56 6.57 -11.00 11.60
N GLU A 57 6.71 -10.75 12.89
CA GLU A 57 5.86 -11.33 13.93
C GLU A 57 4.41 -10.84 13.84
N THR A 58 4.19 -9.65 13.33
CA THR A 58 2.85 -9.07 13.15
C THR A 58 2.22 -9.39 11.80
N GLY A 59 2.84 -10.29 11.03
CA GLY A 59 2.24 -10.80 9.80
C GLY A 59 2.50 -9.95 8.57
N HIS A 60 3.54 -9.16 8.56
CA HIS A 60 3.96 -8.39 7.40
C HIS A 60 5.07 -9.13 6.65
N TRP A 61 5.03 -9.07 5.34
CA TRP A 61 5.95 -9.83 4.49
C TRP A 61 7.01 -8.93 3.86
N CYS A 62 6.62 -7.77 3.37
CA CYS A 62 7.53 -6.86 2.70
C CYS A 62 7.05 -5.42 2.87
N TRP A 63 7.94 -4.48 2.63
CA TRP A 63 7.67 -3.06 2.81
C TRP A 63 8.45 -2.21 1.81
N THR A 64 7.98 -0.97 1.62
CA THR A 64 8.68 0.02 0.81
C THR A 64 8.37 1.42 1.32
N ALA A 65 9.27 2.35 1.02
CA ALA A 65 9.08 3.75 1.40
C ALA A 65 7.86 4.35 0.69
N LEU A 66 7.13 5.20 1.40
CA LEU A 66 6.01 5.95 0.86
C LEU A 66 6.50 7.09 -0.02
N PRO A 67 5.62 7.67 -0.87
CA PRO A 67 6.02 8.81 -1.69
C PRO A 67 6.47 9.98 -0.83
N GLU A 68 7.45 10.73 -1.30
CA GLU A 68 7.90 11.94 -0.62
C GLU A 68 6.72 12.91 -0.48
N GLY A 69 6.53 13.45 0.72
CA GLY A 69 5.43 14.36 1.01
C GLY A 69 4.12 13.69 1.40
N TYR A 70 4.05 12.35 1.37
CA TYR A 70 2.85 11.64 1.83
C TYR A 70 2.76 11.72 3.36
N ALA A 71 1.66 12.25 3.86
CA ALA A 71 1.46 12.51 5.31
C ALA A 71 0.63 11.40 5.95
N VAL A 72 1.30 10.44 6.57
CA VAL A 72 0.63 9.32 7.25
C VAL A 72 -0.17 9.86 8.45
N GLY A 73 -1.49 9.67 8.41
CA GLY A 73 -2.38 10.00 9.52
C GLY A 73 -2.65 11.48 9.76
N PHE A 74 -2.10 12.39 8.97
CA PHE A 74 -2.14 13.83 9.27
C PHE A 74 -2.96 14.69 8.29
N GLY A 75 -3.91 14.10 7.59
CA GLY A 75 -4.82 14.88 6.75
C GLY A 75 -4.54 14.74 5.27
N VAL A 76 -4.89 15.75 4.48
CA VAL A 76 -4.83 15.65 3.03
C VAL A 76 -3.38 15.66 2.54
N THR A 77 -3.00 14.59 1.85
CA THR A 77 -1.70 14.51 1.21
C THR A 77 -1.70 15.30 -0.09
N THR A 78 -0.74 16.20 -0.23
CA THR A 78 -0.52 16.88 -1.50
C THR A 78 0.26 15.95 -2.43
N THR A 79 -0.19 15.84 -3.67
CA THR A 79 0.49 15.01 -4.65
C THR A 79 1.88 15.57 -4.94
N SER A 80 2.91 14.73 -4.77
CA SER A 80 4.27 15.09 -5.16
C SER A 80 4.72 14.21 -6.31
N ALA A 81 5.23 14.80 -7.36
CA ALA A 81 5.72 14.08 -8.52
C ALA A 81 7.18 13.64 -8.37
N ARG A 82 7.80 13.85 -7.21
CA ARG A 82 9.22 13.57 -7.03
C ARG A 82 9.56 12.10 -6.94
N ASP A 83 8.65 11.28 -6.40
CA ASP A 83 8.89 9.85 -6.31
C ASP A 83 8.27 9.15 -7.53
N THR A 84 9.11 8.80 -8.49
CA THR A 84 8.67 8.21 -9.76
C THR A 84 8.24 6.75 -9.65
N ARG A 85 8.45 6.09 -8.51
CA ARG A 85 8.00 4.72 -8.28
C ARG A 85 6.48 4.69 -8.06
N TRP A 86 5.96 5.65 -7.32
CA TRP A 86 4.53 5.76 -7.02
C TRP A 86 3.82 6.50 -8.14
N ARG A 87 2.74 5.95 -8.61
CA ARG A 87 1.99 6.48 -9.75
C ARG A 87 0.71 7.17 -9.27
N PHE A 88 0.33 8.25 -9.92
CA PHE A 88 -0.87 9.01 -9.55
C PHE A 88 -1.68 9.49 -10.75
N ALA A 89 -1.08 9.64 -11.90
CA ALA A 89 -1.74 10.18 -13.09
C ALA A 89 -2.19 9.10 -14.07
N GLU A 90 -1.65 7.91 -13.95
CA GLU A 90 -2.00 6.78 -14.81
C GLU A 90 -2.58 5.64 -13.97
N MET A 91 -3.43 4.85 -14.57
CA MET A 91 -4.10 3.74 -13.86
C MET A 91 -3.41 2.41 -14.16
N PRO A 92 -3.56 1.41 -13.26
CA PRO A 92 -2.96 0.10 -13.48
C PRO A 92 -3.51 -0.54 -14.75
N ALA A 93 -2.63 -1.19 -15.51
CA ALA A 93 -3.03 -1.99 -16.65
C ALA A 93 -3.79 -3.24 -16.21
N ARG A 94 -4.51 -3.85 -17.13
CA ARG A 94 -5.19 -5.12 -16.89
C ARG A 94 -4.16 -6.18 -16.51
N GLY A 95 -4.52 -7.01 -15.53
CA GLY A 95 -3.65 -8.06 -15.01
C GLY A 95 -2.68 -7.60 -13.93
N VAL A 96 -2.75 -6.37 -13.48
CA VAL A 96 -1.83 -5.82 -12.48
C VAL A 96 -2.46 -5.86 -11.09
N ARG A 97 -1.73 -6.41 -10.14
CA ARG A 97 -2.03 -6.32 -8.70
C ARG A 97 -1.31 -5.11 -8.16
N PHE A 98 -2.01 -4.30 -7.36
CA PHE A 98 -1.44 -3.03 -6.89
C PHE A 98 -1.90 -2.72 -5.47
N VAL A 99 -1.11 -1.89 -4.78
CA VAL A 99 -1.49 -1.28 -3.52
C VAL A 99 -1.81 0.19 -3.79
N ALA A 100 -2.91 0.67 -3.23
CA ALA A 100 -3.36 2.05 -3.36
C ALA A 100 -3.32 2.74 -2.01
N LEU A 101 -2.78 3.95 -1.96
CA LEU A 101 -2.68 4.75 -0.75
C LEU A 101 -3.84 5.73 -0.66
N ARG A 102 -4.47 5.78 0.52
CA ARG A 102 -5.54 6.75 0.76
C ARG A 102 -4.98 8.17 0.81
N LYS A 103 -5.74 9.09 0.24
CA LYS A 103 -5.40 10.50 0.19
C LYS A 103 -5.29 11.13 1.58
N ASP A 104 -6.05 10.61 2.54
CA ASP A 104 -6.05 11.11 3.93
C ASP A 104 -4.88 10.60 4.78
N GLY A 105 -4.03 9.75 4.22
CA GLY A 105 -2.88 9.20 4.95
C GLY A 105 -3.22 8.12 5.96
N ARG A 106 -4.45 7.63 6.01
CA ARG A 106 -4.91 6.73 7.07
C ARG A 106 -4.90 5.27 6.70
N GLY A 107 -4.56 4.92 5.48
CA GLY A 107 -4.53 3.53 5.13
C GLY A 107 -4.13 3.27 3.69
N ALA A 108 -4.04 1.99 3.40
CA ALA A 108 -3.76 1.49 2.06
C ALA A 108 -4.59 0.24 1.85
N GLU A 109 -4.93 -0.03 0.59
CA GLU A 109 -5.68 -1.23 0.24
C GLU A 109 -5.03 -1.91 -0.95
N VAL A 110 -5.15 -3.22 -1.03
CA VAL A 110 -4.63 -4.01 -2.15
C VAL A 110 -5.75 -4.36 -3.11
N PHE A 111 -5.44 -4.31 -4.41
CA PHE A 111 -6.41 -4.56 -5.47
C PHE A 111 -5.77 -5.35 -6.60
N PHE A 112 -6.62 -6.00 -7.37
CA PHE A 112 -6.23 -6.65 -8.61
C PHE A 112 -7.12 -6.13 -9.74
N ARG A 113 -6.50 -5.53 -10.76
CA ARG A 113 -7.21 -5.27 -12.01
C ARG A 113 -7.11 -6.53 -12.85
N THR A 114 -8.21 -7.26 -12.98
CA THR A 114 -8.22 -8.55 -13.67
C THR A 114 -7.88 -8.39 -15.17
N PRO A 115 -7.47 -9.46 -15.84
CA PRO A 115 -7.25 -9.39 -17.29
C PRO A 115 -8.46 -8.94 -18.08
N LEU A 116 -9.66 -9.12 -17.53
CA LEU A 116 -10.90 -8.65 -18.16
C LEU A 116 -11.22 -7.19 -17.84
N GLY A 117 -10.48 -6.57 -16.91
CA GLY A 117 -10.62 -5.15 -16.58
C GLY A 117 -11.38 -4.84 -15.31
N ALA A 118 -11.92 -5.84 -14.61
CA ALA A 118 -12.56 -5.63 -13.30
C ALA A 118 -11.53 -5.28 -12.25
N VAL A 119 -11.95 -4.55 -11.20
CA VAL A 119 -11.11 -4.30 -10.03
C VAL A 119 -11.72 -5.03 -8.85
N VAL A 120 -10.94 -5.93 -8.22
CA VAL A 120 -11.33 -6.67 -7.02
C VAL A 120 -10.35 -6.34 -5.91
N ASP A 121 -10.87 -6.33 -4.67
CA ASP A 121 -10.03 -6.03 -3.49
C ASP A 121 -9.41 -7.31 -2.91
N GLY A 122 -8.69 -7.15 -1.80
CA GLY A 122 -8.01 -8.27 -1.14
C GLY A 122 -8.94 -9.38 -0.68
N ASP A 123 -10.20 -9.08 -0.42
CA ASP A 123 -11.21 -10.04 0.00
C ASP A 123 -11.96 -10.68 -1.17
N GLY A 124 -11.68 -10.27 -2.38
CA GLY A 124 -12.33 -10.76 -3.59
C GLY A 124 -13.62 -10.03 -3.96
N GLU A 125 -13.91 -8.93 -3.28
CA GLU A 125 -15.08 -8.12 -3.59
C GLU A 125 -14.83 -7.26 -4.83
N GLU A 126 -15.75 -7.33 -5.80
CA GLU A 126 -15.65 -6.52 -7.02
C GLU A 126 -15.99 -5.07 -6.71
N ARG A 127 -15.04 -4.19 -6.98
CA ARG A 127 -15.19 -2.75 -6.78
C ARG A 127 -15.54 -2.02 -8.06
N LEU A 128 -15.14 -2.57 -9.19
CA LEU A 128 -15.41 -2.01 -10.50
C LEU A 128 -15.62 -3.17 -11.49
N PRO A 129 -16.70 -3.15 -12.29
CA PRO A 129 -16.97 -4.27 -13.18
C PRO A 129 -16.02 -4.31 -14.38
N ALA A 130 -15.91 -5.48 -15.00
CA ALA A 130 -15.01 -5.73 -16.13
C ALA A 130 -15.27 -4.83 -17.33
N TRP A 131 -16.52 -4.44 -17.53
CA TRP A 131 -16.90 -3.60 -18.67
C TRP A 131 -16.65 -2.10 -18.46
N ALA A 132 -16.14 -1.70 -17.28
CA ALA A 132 -15.87 -0.30 -17.00
C ALA A 132 -14.72 0.23 -17.87
N THR A 133 -14.84 1.47 -18.30
CA THR A 133 -13.82 2.14 -19.13
C THR A 133 -12.64 2.60 -18.26
N ASP A 134 -11.53 2.98 -18.91
CA ASP A 134 -10.40 3.57 -18.19
C ASP A 134 -10.81 4.88 -17.49
N ALA A 135 -11.69 5.65 -18.09
CA ALA A 135 -12.24 6.87 -17.46
C ALA A 135 -13.03 6.53 -16.19
N ALA A 136 -13.78 5.45 -16.19
CA ALA A 136 -14.50 4.97 -15.01
C ALA A 136 -13.54 4.52 -13.92
N LEU A 137 -12.42 3.90 -14.28
CA LEU A 137 -11.38 3.50 -13.33
C LEU A 137 -10.77 4.73 -12.65
N VAL A 138 -10.43 5.77 -13.42
CA VAL A 138 -9.89 7.03 -12.87
C VAL A 138 -10.89 7.65 -11.89
N SER A 139 -12.16 7.75 -12.28
CA SER A 139 -13.20 8.33 -11.44
C SER A 139 -13.38 7.52 -10.15
N TRP A 140 -13.42 6.19 -10.26
CA TRP A 140 -13.52 5.31 -9.09
C TRP A 140 -12.36 5.52 -8.12
N PHE A 141 -11.15 5.57 -8.65
CA PHE A 141 -9.93 5.73 -7.84
C PHE A 141 -9.97 7.03 -7.03
N GLU A 142 -10.33 8.13 -7.67
CA GLU A 142 -10.45 9.43 -7.01
C GLU A 142 -11.61 9.47 -6.02
N ASP A 143 -12.77 8.96 -6.40
CA ASP A 143 -13.98 8.97 -5.57
C ASP A 143 -13.84 8.07 -4.34
N ALA A 144 -13.07 6.99 -4.47
CA ALA A 144 -12.76 6.10 -3.35
C ALA A 144 -11.72 6.70 -2.38
N GLY A 145 -11.14 7.84 -2.73
CA GLY A 145 -10.22 8.56 -1.85
C GLY A 145 -8.77 8.13 -1.94
N PHE A 146 -8.36 7.54 -3.05
CA PHE A 146 -6.97 7.15 -3.27
C PHE A 146 -6.18 8.24 -4.01
N ALA A 147 -4.88 8.32 -3.71
CA ALA A 147 -3.98 9.31 -4.33
C ALA A 147 -2.87 8.67 -5.15
N PHE A 148 -2.30 7.58 -4.68
CA PHE A 148 -1.14 6.92 -5.30
C PHE A 148 -1.35 5.42 -5.35
N TRP A 149 -0.66 4.77 -6.28
CA TRP A 149 -0.63 3.32 -6.32
C TRP A 149 0.75 2.82 -6.77
N LEU A 150 1.06 1.58 -6.43
CA LEU A 150 2.30 0.91 -6.81
C LEU A 150 2.00 -0.55 -7.10
N PRO A 151 2.60 -1.14 -8.15
CA PRO A 151 2.44 -2.58 -8.38
C PRO A 151 2.94 -3.37 -7.17
N LEU A 152 2.22 -4.45 -6.84
CA LEU A 152 2.66 -5.38 -5.80
C LEU A 152 3.90 -6.15 -6.26
N PRO A 153 4.66 -6.74 -5.31
CA PRO A 153 5.81 -7.58 -5.69
C PRO A 153 5.39 -8.72 -6.60
N ASP A 154 6.26 -9.11 -7.50
CA ASP A 154 6.00 -10.21 -8.42
C ASP A 154 5.71 -11.50 -7.64
N GLY A 155 4.69 -12.22 -8.07
CA GLY A 155 4.28 -13.47 -7.45
C GLY A 155 3.40 -13.33 -6.22
N MET A 156 3.16 -12.12 -5.73
CA MET A 156 2.25 -11.91 -4.61
C MET A 156 0.79 -12.08 -5.05
N GLN A 157 0.05 -12.89 -4.30
CA GLN A 157 -1.39 -13.10 -4.53
C GLN A 157 -2.20 -12.35 -3.48
N LEU A 158 -3.40 -11.90 -3.85
CA LEU A 158 -4.33 -11.32 -2.91
C LEU A 158 -4.95 -12.43 -2.04
N PHE A 159 -5.48 -12.04 -0.90
CA PHE A 159 -6.02 -12.97 0.10
C PHE A 159 -7.02 -13.96 -0.49
N TYR A 160 -7.99 -13.47 -1.27
CA TYR A 160 -9.02 -14.33 -1.85
C TYR A 160 -8.46 -15.37 -2.83
N GLU A 161 -7.32 -15.07 -3.48
CA GLU A 161 -6.71 -15.98 -4.44
C GLU A 161 -6.09 -17.21 -3.77
N GLY A 162 -5.68 -17.06 -2.51
CA GLY A 162 -5.13 -18.14 -1.71
C GLY A 162 -6.19 -19.01 -1.04
N GLN A 163 -7.45 -18.63 -1.12
CA GLN A 163 -8.57 -19.37 -0.54
C GLN A 163 -9.26 -20.19 -1.63
N SER A 164 -8.78 -21.36 -1.83
CA SER A 164 -9.37 -22.28 -2.81
C SER A 164 -10.20 -23.36 -2.12
#